data_05c352f99ac87b5f8a1a35f0064e3ad7
#
_entry.id   05c352f99ac87b5f8a1a35f0064e3ad7
#
_cell.length_a   1.000
_cell.length_b   1.000
_cell.length_c   1.000
_cell.angle_alpha   90.00
_cell.angle_beta   90.00
_cell.angle_gamma   90.00
#
_symmetry.space_group_name_H-M   'P 1'
#
loop_
_entity.id
_entity.type
_entity.pdbx_description
1 polymer ?
#
loop_
_entity_poly.entity_id
_entity_poly.type
_entity_poly.pdbx_seq_one_letter_code
_entity_poly.pdbx_strand_id
1 'polypeptide(L)'
;MSALSFDPTQVFEALAMQPVDSEGFDAAVVEGGGDTLHCVFLWGKDCYNCNLFKQAALLHQQALRQLDLKWFQADVYQDVALGRRFALHGVPTFVFYRRGKRLGRITGWPGLPQFQAAVAKLQAEA
;
A
#
# COMPACT_ATOMS: atom_id res chain seq x y z
N MET A 1 -4.68 21.18 -19.93
CA MET A 1 -3.44 21.66 -19.34
C MET A 1 -2.57 20.52 -18.94
N SER A 2 -1.51 20.34 -19.66
CA SER A 2 -0.61 19.23 -19.34
C SER A 2 0.05 19.41 -17.98
N ALA A 3 0.24 20.65 -17.55
CA ALA A 3 0.83 20.91 -16.23
C ALA A 3 0.03 20.30 -15.10
N LEU A 4 -1.24 20.02 -15.34
CA LEU A 4 -2.13 19.43 -14.36
C LEU A 4 -2.23 17.92 -14.51
N SER A 5 -1.57 17.36 -15.51
CA SER A 5 -1.64 15.93 -15.70
C SER A 5 -0.89 15.24 -14.55
N PHE A 6 -1.46 14.15 -14.12
CA PHE A 6 -0.95 13.37 -13.02
C PHE A 6 -0.73 11.95 -13.51
N ASP A 7 0.50 11.47 -13.37
CA ASP A 7 0.81 10.08 -13.72
C ASP A 7 0.71 9.23 -12.47
N PRO A 8 -0.38 8.47 -12.31
CA PRO A 8 -0.57 7.68 -11.11
C PRO A 8 0.42 6.54 -10.94
N THR A 9 1.18 6.21 -12.00
CA THR A 9 2.17 5.14 -11.89
C THR A 9 3.48 5.60 -11.27
N GLN A 10 3.72 6.90 -11.19
CA GLN A 10 4.96 7.41 -10.60
C GLN A 10 5.12 7.03 -9.13
N VAL A 11 4.02 6.86 -8.41
CA VAL A 11 4.08 6.49 -7.00
C VAL A 11 4.72 5.11 -6.82
N PHE A 12 4.53 4.22 -7.77
CA PHE A 12 5.10 2.88 -7.68
C PHE A 12 6.63 2.92 -7.69
N GLU A 13 7.21 3.78 -8.52
CA GLU A 13 8.65 3.98 -8.54
C GLU A 13 9.13 4.77 -7.33
N ALA A 14 8.40 5.82 -6.99
CA ALA A 14 8.80 6.72 -5.91
C ALA A 14 8.94 5.99 -4.58
N LEU A 15 8.06 5.04 -4.31
CA LEU A 15 8.07 4.26 -3.07
C LEU A 15 8.61 2.85 -3.29
N ALA A 16 9.16 2.56 -4.46
CA ALA A 16 9.70 1.24 -4.82
C ALA A 16 8.68 0.13 -4.55
N MET A 17 7.43 0.35 -4.96
CA MET A 17 6.36 -0.61 -4.76
C MET A 17 6.52 -1.79 -5.70
N GLN A 18 6.65 -2.98 -5.14
CA GLN A 18 6.76 -4.21 -5.91
C GLN A 18 5.36 -4.71 -6.27
N PRO A 19 5.07 -4.97 -7.55
CA PRO A 19 3.76 -5.53 -7.91
C PRO A 19 3.61 -6.96 -7.39
N VAL A 20 2.42 -7.29 -6.92
CA VAL A 20 2.09 -8.65 -6.47
C VAL A 20 0.74 -9.06 -7.04
N ASP A 21 0.52 -10.36 -7.14
CA ASP A 21 -0.74 -10.92 -7.59
C ASP A 21 -1.19 -12.04 -6.64
N SER A 22 -2.36 -12.61 -6.92
CA SER A 22 -2.93 -13.63 -6.05
C SER A 22 -2.05 -14.87 -5.97
N GLU A 23 -1.33 -15.20 -7.04
CA GLU A 23 -0.48 -16.39 -7.07
C GLU A 23 0.82 -16.18 -6.28
N GLY A 24 1.42 -15.00 -6.38
CA GLY A 24 2.70 -14.71 -5.76
C GLY A 24 2.62 -14.04 -4.40
N PHE A 25 1.43 -13.75 -3.92
CA PHE A 25 1.26 -12.94 -2.72
C PHE A 25 1.94 -13.56 -1.49
N ASP A 26 1.70 -14.83 -1.24
CA ASP A 26 2.24 -15.47 -0.04
C ASP A 26 3.76 -15.51 -0.07
N ALA A 27 4.35 -15.84 -1.22
CA ALA A 27 5.81 -15.88 -1.33
C ALA A 27 6.44 -14.50 -1.14
N ALA A 28 5.82 -13.47 -1.72
CA ALA A 28 6.41 -12.13 -1.70
C ALA A 28 6.14 -11.38 -0.40
N VAL A 29 4.92 -11.45 0.11
CA VAL A 29 4.48 -10.60 1.21
C VAL A 29 4.51 -11.34 2.54
N VAL A 30 3.99 -12.56 2.57
CA VAL A 30 3.85 -13.32 3.82
C VAL A 30 5.18 -13.99 4.18
N GLU A 31 5.78 -14.68 3.24
CA GLU A 31 7.00 -15.47 3.47
C GLU A 31 8.29 -14.70 3.19
N GLY A 32 8.20 -13.61 2.44
CA GLY A 32 9.35 -12.83 2.00
C GLY A 32 10.06 -12.05 3.08
N GLY A 33 9.77 -12.29 4.21
CA GLY A 33 10.10 -11.95 5.51
C GLY A 33 11.20 -11.08 5.93
N GLY A 34 11.69 -11.21 7.08
CA GLY A 34 12.53 -10.31 7.81
C GLY A 34 11.68 -9.47 8.75
N ASP A 35 12.32 -8.52 9.39
CA ASP A 35 11.67 -7.71 10.43
C ASP A 35 11.02 -6.46 9.87
N THR A 36 11.23 -6.15 8.60
CA THR A 36 10.67 -4.95 7.99
C THR A 36 9.16 -5.09 7.84
N LEU A 37 8.43 -4.04 8.20
CA LEU A 37 6.98 -4.02 8.02
C LEU A 37 6.66 -3.92 6.54
N HIS A 38 5.85 -4.85 6.06
CA HIS A 38 5.37 -4.86 4.68
C HIS A 38 4.04 -4.12 4.60
N CYS A 39 3.91 -3.22 3.63
CA CYS A 39 2.68 -2.49 3.40
C CYS A 39 2.20 -2.79 1.99
N VAL A 40 1.01 -3.38 1.86
CA VAL A 40 0.43 -3.70 0.57
C VAL A 40 -0.64 -2.67 0.24
N PHE A 41 -0.41 -1.92 -0.82
CA PHE A 41 -1.35 -0.94 -1.33
C PHE A 41 -2.27 -1.61 -2.35
N LEU A 42 -3.50 -1.85 -1.94
CA LEU A 42 -4.54 -2.44 -2.80
C LEU A 42 -5.37 -1.31 -3.39
N TRP A 43 -5.42 -1.24 -4.71
CA TRP A 43 -6.03 -0.12 -5.41
C TRP A 43 -6.88 -0.61 -6.57
N GLY A 44 -7.56 0.29 -7.23
CA GLY A 44 -8.34 -0.02 -8.42
C GLY A 44 -8.16 1.07 -9.45
N LYS A 45 -8.23 0.68 -10.71
CA LYS A 45 -8.16 1.63 -11.83
C LYS A 45 -9.35 2.58 -11.76
N ASP A 46 -9.11 3.86 -12.06
CA ASP A 46 -10.12 4.92 -12.08
C ASP A 46 -10.77 5.15 -10.71
N CYS A 47 -10.04 4.85 -9.66
CA CYS A 47 -10.50 5.07 -8.29
C CYS A 47 -10.06 6.46 -7.82
N TYR A 48 -11.03 7.34 -7.56
CA TYR A 48 -10.73 8.71 -7.16
C TYR A 48 -9.90 8.76 -5.87
N ASN A 49 -10.31 8.02 -4.85
CA ASN A 49 -9.62 8.04 -3.55
C ASN A 49 -8.24 7.38 -3.65
N CYS A 50 -8.06 6.40 -4.52
CA CYS A 50 -6.75 5.84 -4.77
C CYS A 50 -5.82 6.88 -5.37
N ASN A 51 -6.33 7.69 -6.30
CA ASN A 51 -5.55 8.75 -6.91
C ASN A 51 -5.22 9.86 -5.92
N LEU A 52 -6.11 10.16 -4.98
CA LEU A 52 -5.79 11.10 -3.91
C LEU A 52 -4.60 10.64 -3.09
N PHE A 53 -4.57 9.35 -2.74
CA PHE A 53 -3.40 8.81 -2.05
C PHE A 53 -2.14 8.91 -2.91
N LYS A 54 -2.25 8.54 -4.19
CA LYS A 54 -1.09 8.57 -5.09
C LYS A 54 -0.50 9.97 -5.21
N GLN A 55 -1.36 10.99 -5.28
CA GLN A 55 -0.90 12.38 -5.31
C GLN A 55 -0.24 12.78 -4.00
N ALA A 56 -0.88 12.44 -2.88
CA ALA A 56 -0.33 12.74 -1.56
C ALA A 56 1.00 12.03 -1.35
N ALA A 57 1.12 10.79 -1.82
CA ALA A 57 2.34 10.02 -1.68
C ALA A 57 3.50 10.64 -2.46
N LEU A 58 3.23 11.15 -3.65
CA LEU A 58 4.26 11.82 -4.42
C LEU A 58 4.69 13.13 -3.76
N LEU A 59 3.74 13.86 -3.21
CA LEU A 59 4.03 15.11 -2.50
C LEU A 59 4.85 14.84 -1.24
N HIS A 60 4.57 13.76 -0.54
CA HIS A 60 5.20 13.41 0.73
C HIS A 60 6.10 12.19 0.64
N GLN A 61 6.66 11.94 -0.53
CA GLN A 61 7.41 10.71 -0.74
C GLN A 61 8.60 10.54 0.20
N GLN A 62 9.25 11.63 0.57
CA GLN A 62 10.39 11.55 1.47
C GLN A 62 9.94 11.09 2.87
N ALA A 63 8.85 11.66 3.37
CA ALA A 63 8.31 11.26 4.66
C ALA A 63 7.88 9.80 4.67
N LEU A 64 7.27 9.35 3.57
CA LEU A 64 6.83 7.96 3.46
C LEU A 64 8.00 6.99 3.36
N ARG A 65 9.06 7.38 2.66
CA ARG A 65 10.28 6.57 2.60
C ARG A 65 10.94 6.41 3.96
N GLN A 66 10.83 7.41 4.81
CA GLN A 66 11.43 7.37 6.14
C GLN A 66 10.72 6.43 7.10
N LEU A 67 9.55 5.92 6.72
CA LEU A 67 8.78 5.01 7.58
C LEU A 67 9.36 3.59 7.63
N ASP A 68 10.36 3.31 6.81
CA ASP A 68 11.00 1.98 6.77
C ASP A 68 9.98 0.88 6.46
N LEU A 69 9.20 1.09 5.41
CA LEU A 69 8.23 0.12 4.91
C LEU A 69 8.76 -0.54 3.65
N LYS A 70 8.46 -1.81 3.50
CA LYS A 70 8.60 -2.47 2.20
C LYS A 70 7.23 -2.44 1.53
N TRP A 71 7.14 -1.75 0.40
CA TRP A 71 5.88 -1.50 -0.26
C TRP A 71 5.58 -2.52 -1.35
N PHE A 72 4.31 -2.90 -1.44
CA PHE A 72 3.77 -3.72 -2.52
C PHE A 72 2.51 -3.05 -3.05
N GLN A 73 2.11 -3.40 -4.27
CA GLN A 73 0.89 -2.86 -4.84
C GLN A 73 0.20 -3.89 -5.72
N ALA A 74 -1.12 -3.81 -5.79
CA ALA A 74 -1.92 -4.66 -6.67
C ALA A 74 -3.21 -3.97 -7.04
N ASP A 75 -3.60 -4.10 -8.32
CA ASP A 75 -4.89 -3.64 -8.82
C ASP A 75 -5.92 -4.74 -8.59
N VAL A 76 -6.75 -4.57 -7.57
CA VAL A 76 -7.72 -5.60 -7.19
C VAL A 76 -8.97 -5.59 -8.07
N TYR A 77 -9.12 -4.60 -8.96
CA TYR A 77 -10.16 -4.64 -9.97
C TYR A 77 -9.79 -5.59 -11.11
N GLN A 78 -8.49 -5.78 -11.34
CA GLN A 78 -8.00 -6.78 -12.27
C GLN A 78 -7.79 -8.13 -11.59
N ASP A 79 -7.18 -8.13 -10.42
CA ASP A 79 -6.94 -9.35 -9.65
C ASP A 79 -8.05 -9.51 -8.62
N VAL A 80 -9.19 -10.00 -9.08
CA VAL A 80 -10.39 -10.12 -8.26
C VAL A 80 -10.17 -11.13 -7.11
N ALA A 81 -9.39 -12.17 -7.36
CA ALA A 81 -9.11 -13.17 -6.32
C ALA A 81 -8.40 -12.55 -5.12
N LEU A 82 -7.47 -11.65 -5.39
CA LEU A 82 -6.76 -10.96 -4.31
C LEU A 82 -7.70 -10.05 -3.53
N GLY A 83 -8.60 -9.34 -4.23
CA GLY A 83 -9.61 -8.52 -3.56
C GLY A 83 -10.52 -9.32 -2.66
N ARG A 84 -10.94 -10.50 -3.12
CA ARG A 84 -11.79 -11.39 -2.32
C ARG A 84 -11.06 -11.92 -1.09
N ARG A 85 -9.78 -12.21 -1.24
CA ARG A 85 -8.97 -12.72 -0.12
C ARG A 85 -9.04 -11.80 1.08
N PHE A 86 -9.07 -10.49 0.85
CA PHE A 86 -9.08 -9.51 1.93
C PHE A 86 -10.48 -9.01 2.28
N ALA A 87 -11.52 -9.51 1.59
CA ALA A 87 -12.90 -9.09 1.84
C ALA A 87 -13.01 -7.58 1.86
N LEU A 88 -12.52 -6.94 0.80
CA LEU A 88 -12.42 -5.49 0.75
C LEU A 88 -13.80 -4.84 0.70
N HIS A 89 -13.97 -3.77 1.48
CA HIS A 89 -15.15 -2.92 1.42
C HIS A 89 -14.93 -1.72 0.52
N GLY A 90 -13.71 -1.52 0.06
CA GLY A 90 -13.38 -0.41 -0.83
C GLY A 90 -11.89 -0.30 -1.01
N VAL A 91 -11.49 0.58 -1.93
CA VAL A 91 -10.09 0.90 -2.19
C VAL A 91 -9.91 2.41 -2.07
N PRO A 92 -8.72 2.89 -1.70
CA PRO A 92 -7.54 2.11 -1.39
C PRO A 92 -7.64 1.41 -0.05
N THR A 93 -6.96 0.29 0.09
CA THR A 93 -6.79 -0.39 1.37
C THR A 93 -5.33 -0.73 1.53
N PHE A 94 -4.79 -0.50 2.71
CA PHE A 94 -3.39 -0.79 3.03
C PHE A 94 -3.37 -1.93 4.02
N VAL A 95 -2.72 -3.04 3.67
CA VAL A 95 -2.65 -4.22 4.53
C VAL A 95 -1.21 -4.40 4.98
N PHE A 96 -1.01 -4.69 6.25
CA PHE A 96 0.31 -4.74 6.85
C PHE A 96 0.65 -6.14 7.32
N TYR A 97 1.88 -6.56 6.98
CA TYR A 97 2.44 -7.85 7.37
C TYR A 97 3.83 -7.67 7.96
N ARG A 98 4.18 -8.49 8.91
CA ARG A 98 5.55 -8.59 9.42
C ARG A 98 5.79 -9.99 9.93
N ARG A 99 6.92 -10.57 9.55
CA ARG A 99 7.33 -11.92 9.96
C ARG A 99 6.26 -12.96 9.66
N GLY A 100 5.64 -12.84 8.48
CA GLY A 100 4.61 -13.76 8.05
C GLY A 100 3.25 -13.58 8.69
N LYS A 101 3.07 -12.53 9.47
CA LYS A 101 1.85 -12.32 10.24
C LYS A 101 1.15 -11.04 9.78
N ARG A 102 -0.15 -11.15 9.53
CA ARG A 102 -0.96 -9.98 9.21
C ARG A 102 -1.23 -9.20 10.49
N LEU A 103 -0.86 -7.92 10.49
CA LEU A 103 -0.96 -7.08 11.67
C LEU A 103 -2.17 -6.16 11.67
N GLY A 104 -2.69 -5.81 10.49
CA GLY A 104 -3.83 -4.93 10.42
C GLY A 104 -4.02 -4.33 9.06
N ARG A 105 -5.00 -3.44 8.93
CA ARG A 105 -5.23 -2.73 7.68
C ARG A 105 -5.82 -1.35 7.93
N ILE A 106 -5.63 -0.48 6.95
CA ILE A 106 -6.25 0.84 6.90
C ILE A 106 -7.09 0.88 5.64
N THR A 107 -8.38 1.16 5.76
CA THR A 107 -9.26 1.33 4.61
C THR A 107 -9.40 2.82 4.33
N GLY A 108 -9.10 3.23 3.09
CA GLY A 108 -9.07 4.62 2.70
C GLY A 108 -7.74 5.27 3.03
N TRP A 109 -7.53 6.47 2.50
CA TRP A 109 -6.33 7.26 2.80
C TRP A 109 -6.67 8.25 3.91
N PRO A 110 -6.14 8.05 5.12
CA PRO A 110 -6.53 8.88 6.27
C PRO A 110 -5.76 10.19 6.37
N GLY A 111 -4.84 10.42 5.44
CA GLY A 111 -3.91 11.53 5.53
C GLY A 111 -2.58 11.11 6.13
N LEU A 112 -1.54 11.91 5.86
CA LEU A 112 -0.19 11.55 6.25
C LEU A 112 0.00 11.39 7.76
N PRO A 113 -0.46 12.33 8.61
CA PRO A 113 -0.22 12.17 10.04
C PRO A 113 -0.84 10.91 10.63
N GLN A 114 -2.06 10.60 10.25
CA GLN A 114 -2.74 9.40 10.73
C GLN A 114 -2.07 8.14 10.21
N PHE A 115 -1.63 8.16 8.95
CA PHE A 115 -0.92 7.02 8.39
C PHE A 115 0.40 6.78 9.13
N GLN A 116 1.15 7.86 9.38
CA GLN A 116 2.41 7.76 10.13
C GLN A 116 2.19 7.21 11.54
N ALA A 117 1.14 7.66 12.20
CA ALA A 117 0.83 7.19 13.56
C ALA A 117 0.46 5.71 13.57
N ALA A 118 -0.32 5.27 12.59
CA ALA A 118 -0.70 3.86 12.48
C ALA A 118 0.52 2.97 12.23
N VAL A 119 1.41 3.40 11.33
CA VAL A 119 2.62 2.65 11.03
C VAL A 119 3.52 2.56 12.27
N ALA A 120 3.69 3.67 12.98
CA ALA A 120 4.51 3.70 14.18
C ALA A 120 3.99 2.72 15.22
N LYS A 121 2.67 2.66 15.38
CA LYS A 121 2.04 1.73 16.31
C LYS A 121 2.31 0.28 15.93
N LEU A 122 2.19 -0.04 14.64
CA LEU A 122 2.44 -1.40 14.17
C LEU A 122 3.91 -1.78 14.32
N GLN A 123 4.81 -0.84 14.08
CA GLN A 123 6.23 -1.10 14.24
C GLN A 123 6.65 -1.30 15.69
N ALA A 124 5.90 -0.73 16.62
CA ALA A 124 6.17 -0.89 18.05
C ALA A 124 5.66 -2.22 18.61
N GLU A 125 4.78 -2.91 17.89
CA GLU A 125 4.28 -4.20 18.31
C GLU A 125 5.35 -5.27 18.14
N ALA A 126 5.52 -6.09 19.15
CA ALA A 126 6.52 -7.15 19.14
C ALA A 126 6.09 -8.35 18.29
#